data_7f647f61692cd58c9b6872b805016f5f
#
_entry.id   7f647f61692cd58c9b6872b805016f5f
#
_cell.length_a   1.000
_cell.length_b   1.000
_cell.length_c   1.000
_cell.angle_alpha   90.00
_cell.angle_beta   90.00
_cell.angle_gamma   90.00
#
_symmetry.space_group_name_H-M   'P 1'
#
loop_
_entity.id
_entity.type
_entity.pdbx_description
1 polymer ?
#
loop_
_entity_poly.entity_id
_entity_poly.type
_entity_poly.pdbx_seq_one_letter_code
_entity_poly.pdbx_strand_id
1 'polypeptide(L)'
;MPANKKLLLLPGDGIGPEVMRQVARVIDWFDRRRIASFEVNEGLVGGCSYDKFGTPLTDETMAEALQADAVLLGAVGGPKWDSLPFAAKPERGLLRLRKDMDLFANLRPAMVFRPLVGASTLKREVVEGLDMLIIRELTGGVYFGEPRGIETLPDGTRRGINTQVYTTGEIRRVARVAFELAKKRQGRVCSVEKANVMESGVLWREEVQKLHDEAFADVALSHMYADNCAMQLVRNPKQFDVIVTDNLFGDILSDCAAMLTGSLGMLPSASLGEADKSGRRKALYEPVHGSAPDIAGKDAANPLASILSLAMMLRYSFDLEDEAKLLEAAVVGALEGGARTGDILEPGASRVSTTQMGDAVLKELEKRA
;
A
#
# COMPACT_ATOMS: atom_id res chain seq x y z
N MET A 1 -25.75 -8.92 16.31
CA MET A 1 -24.37 -9.30 15.97
C MET A 1 -23.99 -8.47 14.77
N PRO A 2 -22.79 -7.87 14.69
CA PRO A 2 -22.36 -7.24 13.46
C PRO A 2 -22.39 -8.30 12.34
N ALA A 3 -22.80 -7.89 11.13
CA ALA A 3 -22.82 -8.78 9.98
C ALA A 3 -21.40 -9.32 9.75
N ASN A 4 -21.26 -10.63 9.49
CA ASN A 4 -19.96 -11.20 9.14
C ASN A 4 -19.39 -10.47 7.93
N LYS A 5 -18.20 -9.92 8.09
CA LYS A 5 -17.44 -9.24 7.03
C LYS A 5 -16.64 -10.27 6.28
N LYS A 6 -16.79 -10.34 4.96
CA LYS A 6 -16.10 -11.32 4.12
C LYS A 6 -14.70 -10.85 3.78
N LEU A 7 -13.70 -11.63 4.18
CA LEU A 7 -12.29 -11.39 3.89
C LEU A 7 -11.75 -12.46 2.95
N LEU A 8 -10.99 -12.06 1.95
CA LEU A 8 -10.16 -12.97 1.17
C LEU A 8 -8.70 -12.72 1.52
N LEU A 9 -8.03 -13.74 2.06
CA LEU A 9 -6.59 -13.73 2.31
C LEU A 9 -5.87 -14.35 1.11
N LEU A 10 -4.89 -13.64 0.58
CA LEU A 10 -4.03 -14.06 -0.53
C LEU A 10 -2.57 -14.04 -0.05
N PRO A 11 -2.08 -15.08 0.64
CA PRO A 11 -0.71 -15.08 1.17
C PRO A 11 0.35 -14.89 0.10
N GLY A 12 0.18 -15.50 -1.08
CA GLY A 12 1.08 -15.36 -2.21
C GLY A 12 2.41 -16.10 -2.04
N ASP A 13 3.52 -15.42 -2.38
CA ASP A 13 4.85 -16.00 -2.54
C ASP A 13 5.84 -15.57 -1.46
N GLY A 14 6.97 -16.27 -1.39
CA GLY A 14 8.10 -15.91 -0.55
C GLY A 14 7.76 -15.79 0.93
N ILE A 15 7.99 -14.61 1.53
CA ILE A 15 7.64 -14.34 2.93
C ILE A 15 6.13 -14.11 3.16
N GLY A 16 5.35 -13.95 2.10
CA GLY A 16 3.91 -13.69 2.18
C GLY A 16 3.16 -14.64 3.11
N PRO A 17 3.30 -15.98 3.00
CA PRO A 17 2.65 -16.93 3.92
C PRO A 17 3.05 -16.76 5.39
N GLU A 18 4.30 -16.35 5.67
CA GLU A 18 4.79 -16.16 7.04
C GLU A 18 4.16 -14.92 7.71
N VAL A 19 4.17 -13.79 7.00
CA VAL A 19 3.61 -12.52 7.51
C VAL A 19 2.09 -12.59 7.60
N MET A 20 1.42 -13.19 6.60
CA MET A 20 -0.04 -13.36 6.59
C MET A 20 -0.54 -14.30 7.68
N ARG A 21 0.25 -15.29 8.10
CA ARG A 21 -0.06 -16.09 9.28
C ARG A 21 -0.16 -15.24 10.55
N GLN A 22 0.67 -14.21 10.70
CA GLN A 22 0.57 -13.30 11.85
C GLN A 22 -0.68 -12.41 11.75
N VAL A 23 -1.05 -11.98 10.55
CA VAL A 23 -2.32 -11.26 10.30
C VAL A 23 -3.53 -12.13 10.66
N ALA A 24 -3.56 -13.39 10.23
CA ALA A 24 -4.64 -14.32 10.57
C ALA A 24 -4.79 -14.50 12.10
N ARG A 25 -3.67 -14.59 12.84
CA ARG A 25 -3.69 -14.65 14.31
C ARG A 25 -4.31 -13.42 14.97
N VAL A 26 -4.08 -12.23 14.40
CA VAL A 26 -4.69 -10.99 14.88
C VAL A 26 -6.19 -10.96 14.55
N ILE A 27 -6.60 -11.41 13.37
CA ILE A 27 -8.01 -11.56 12.99
C ILE A 27 -8.72 -12.51 13.96
N ASP A 28 -8.14 -13.68 14.24
CA ASP A 28 -8.66 -14.65 15.21
C ASP A 28 -8.78 -14.07 16.62
N TRP A 29 -7.85 -13.18 16.99
CA TRP A 29 -7.91 -12.52 18.29
C TRP A 29 -9.13 -11.58 18.38
N PHE A 30 -9.39 -10.75 17.35
CA PHE A 30 -10.56 -9.88 17.30
C PHE A 30 -11.87 -10.68 17.36
N ASP A 31 -11.95 -11.81 16.65
CA ASP A 31 -13.14 -12.66 16.61
C ASP A 31 -13.39 -13.32 17.98
N ARG A 32 -12.37 -13.93 18.58
CA ARG A 32 -12.48 -14.55 19.92
C ARG A 32 -12.88 -13.57 21.01
N ARG A 33 -12.43 -12.34 20.94
CA ARG A 33 -12.81 -11.25 21.85
C ARG A 33 -14.18 -10.67 21.53
N ARG A 34 -14.82 -11.08 20.43
CA ARG A 34 -16.10 -10.57 19.94
C ARG A 34 -16.11 -9.06 19.68
N ILE A 35 -14.95 -8.50 19.36
CA ILE A 35 -14.77 -7.09 19.01
C ILE A 35 -15.19 -6.89 17.56
N ALA A 36 -14.71 -7.76 16.65
CA ALA A 36 -15.14 -7.81 15.27
C ALA A 36 -15.19 -9.26 14.78
N SER A 37 -16.17 -9.62 13.97
CA SER A 37 -16.31 -10.96 13.40
C SER A 37 -16.09 -10.93 11.89
N PHE A 38 -15.36 -11.93 11.38
CA PHE A 38 -15.00 -12.03 9.98
C PHE A 38 -15.28 -13.43 9.45
N GLU A 39 -15.76 -13.51 8.22
CA GLU A 39 -15.79 -14.73 7.42
C GLU A 39 -14.54 -14.73 6.53
N VAL A 40 -13.58 -15.59 6.85
CA VAL A 40 -12.26 -15.60 6.21
C VAL A 40 -12.15 -16.74 5.22
N ASN A 41 -11.88 -16.42 3.96
CA ASN A 41 -11.50 -17.36 2.90
C ASN A 41 -10.02 -17.14 2.55
N GLU A 42 -9.37 -18.18 2.01
CA GLU A 42 -8.00 -18.11 1.53
C GLU A 42 -7.92 -18.56 0.08
N GLY A 43 -7.19 -17.81 -0.75
CA GLY A 43 -6.96 -18.09 -2.15
C GLY A 43 -5.49 -18.07 -2.54
N LEU A 44 -5.17 -18.45 -3.77
CA LEU A 44 -3.82 -18.43 -4.32
C LEU A 44 -3.66 -17.29 -5.33
N VAL A 45 -2.52 -16.60 -5.26
CA VAL A 45 -2.12 -15.54 -6.20
C VAL A 45 -0.60 -15.55 -6.39
N GLY A 46 -0.15 -15.14 -7.56
CA GLY A 46 1.27 -15.06 -7.86
C GLY A 46 1.86 -16.36 -8.37
N GLY A 47 3.11 -16.63 -8.02
CA GLY A 47 3.84 -17.79 -8.46
C GLY A 47 3.30 -19.11 -7.90
N CYS A 48 2.82 -19.12 -6.67
CA CYS A 48 2.18 -20.31 -6.08
C CYS A 48 0.88 -20.70 -6.80
N SER A 49 0.12 -19.72 -7.29
CA SER A 49 -1.04 -19.98 -8.16
C SER A 49 -0.61 -20.51 -9.52
N TYR A 50 0.43 -19.91 -10.11
CA TYR A 50 0.97 -20.40 -11.38
C TYR A 50 1.48 -21.84 -11.29
N ASP A 51 2.22 -22.18 -10.24
CA ASP A 51 2.72 -23.55 -10.04
C ASP A 51 1.60 -24.60 -9.97
N LYS A 52 0.46 -24.22 -9.42
CA LYS A 52 -0.68 -25.14 -9.23
C LYS A 52 -1.64 -25.16 -10.41
N PHE A 53 -1.88 -24.02 -11.04
CA PHE A 53 -2.95 -23.85 -12.03
C PHE A 53 -2.48 -23.34 -13.39
N GLY A 54 -1.19 -23.02 -13.58
CA GLY A 54 -0.65 -22.45 -14.83
C GLY A 54 -1.04 -20.98 -15.07
N THR A 55 -1.63 -20.32 -14.08
CA THR A 55 -2.01 -18.89 -14.14
C THR A 55 -1.71 -18.20 -12.80
N PRO A 56 -1.23 -16.94 -12.81
CA PRO A 56 -0.93 -16.22 -11.58
C PRO A 56 -2.17 -15.82 -10.76
N LEU A 57 -3.37 -15.91 -11.33
CA LEU A 57 -4.65 -15.72 -10.66
C LEU A 57 -5.73 -16.44 -11.44
N THR A 58 -6.46 -17.35 -10.79
CA THR A 58 -7.59 -18.06 -11.42
C THR A 58 -8.84 -17.19 -11.47
N ASP A 59 -9.80 -17.54 -12.35
CA ASP A 59 -11.07 -16.83 -12.43
C ASP A 59 -11.92 -17.05 -11.17
N GLU A 60 -11.80 -18.20 -10.51
CA GLU A 60 -12.44 -18.50 -9.25
C GLU A 60 -11.96 -17.58 -8.14
N THR A 61 -10.63 -17.45 -7.96
CA THR A 61 -10.05 -16.55 -6.96
C THR A 61 -10.41 -15.07 -7.26
N MET A 62 -10.46 -14.69 -8.55
CA MET A 62 -10.89 -13.35 -8.94
C MET A 62 -12.36 -13.12 -8.59
N ALA A 63 -13.24 -14.09 -8.82
CA ALA A 63 -14.65 -14.01 -8.45
C ALA A 63 -14.85 -13.89 -6.93
N GLU A 64 -14.07 -14.62 -6.13
CA GLU A 64 -14.06 -14.48 -4.67
C GLU A 64 -13.58 -13.09 -4.23
N ALA A 65 -12.54 -12.54 -4.85
CA ALA A 65 -12.06 -11.19 -4.58
C ALA A 65 -13.13 -10.12 -4.87
N LEU A 66 -13.89 -10.30 -5.95
CA LEU A 66 -15.02 -9.40 -6.28
C LEU A 66 -16.20 -9.53 -5.30
N GLN A 67 -16.37 -10.65 -4.62
CA GLN A 67 -17.44 -10.88 -3.63
C GLN A 67 -17.00 -10.52 -2.21
N ALA A 68 -15.70 -10.49 -1.93
CA ALA A 68 -15.18 -10.10 -0.63
C ALA A 68 -15.44 -8.62 -0.33
N ASP A 69 -15.62 -8.30 0.95
CA ASP A 69 -15.67 -6.91 1.44
C ASP A 69 -14.27 -6.27 1.45
N ALA A 70 -13.24 -7.08 1.66
CA ALA A 70 -11.84 -6.66 1.54
C ALA A 70 -10.93 -7.86 1.20
N VAL A 71 -9.83 -7.56 0.51
CA VAL A 71 -8.77 -8.51 0.17
C VAL A 71 -7.50 -8.12 0.93
N LEU A 72 -6.84 -9.07 1.58
CA LEU A 72 -5.52 -8.92 2.19
C LEU A 72 -4.52 -9.78 1.43
N LEU A 73 -3.46 -9.16 0.91
CA LEU A 73 -2.42 -9.81 0.11
C LEU A 73 -1.08 -9.74 0.85
N GLY A 74 -0.33 -10.85 0.85
CA GLY A 74 0.99 -10.90 1.46
C GLY A 74 2.08 -10.37 0.53
N ALA A 75 2.48 -11.16 -0.46
CA ALA A 75 3.48 -10.75 -1.45
C ALA A 75 3.38 -11.62 -2.71
N VAL A 76 3.90 -11.14 -3.84
CA VAL A 76 3.97 -11.90 -5.09
C VAL A 76 5.34 -11.78 -5.73
N GLY A 77 5.71 -12.81 -6.52
CA GLY A 77 6.93 -12.79 -7.30
C GLY A 77 8.09 -13.56 -6.68
N GLY A 78 9.17 -13.67 -7.45
CA GLY A 78 10.41 -14.30 -7.05
C GLY A 78 11.20 -14.84 -8.24
N PRO A 79 12.51 -15.08 -8.09
CA PRO A 79 13.42 -15.44 -9.18
C PRO A 79 13.06 -16.75 -9.87
N LYS A 80 12.32 -17.64 -9.20
CA LYS A 80 11.83 -18.90 -9.77
C LYS A 80 11.02 -18.70 -11.06
N TRP A 81 10.31 -17.57 -11.17
CA TRP A 81 9.39 -17.28 -12.28
C TRP A 81 9.90 -16.21 -13.25
N ASP A 82 11.16 -15.78 -13.13
CA ASP A 82 11.75 -14.72 -13.98
C ASP A 82 11.76 -15.11 -15.46
N SER A 83 11.91 -16.39 -15.77
CA SER A 83 11.94 -16.92 -17.14
C SER A 83 10.57 -17.05 -17.81
N LEU A 84 9.48 -16.85 -17.05
CA LEU A 84 8.13 -16.97 -17.60
C LEU A 84 7.82 -15.86 -18.62
N PRO A 85 6.96 -16.15 -19.62
CA PRO A 85 6.40 -15.12 -20.48
C PRO A 85 5.75 -13.99 -19.66
N PHE A 86 5.85 -12.77 -20.14
CA PHE A 86 5.37 -11.57 -19.41
C PHE A 86 3.92 -11.70 -18.91
N ALA A 87 3.03 -12.32 -19.70
CA ALA A 87 1.63 -12.51 -19.31
C ALA A 87 1.42 -13.53 -18.18
N ALA A 88 2.40 -14.40 -17.92
CA ALA A 88 2.33 -15.45 -16.90
C ALA A 88 3.11 -15.12 -15.62
N LYS A 89 3.79 -13.98 -15.58
CA LYS A 89 4.56 -13.56 -14.39
C LYS A 89 3.65 -13.37 -13.17
N PRO A 90 4.12 -13.71 -11.96
CA PRO A 90 3.35 -13.60 -10.70
C PRO A 90 2.67 -12.24 -10.48
N GLU A 91 3.37 -11.15 -10.82
CA GLU A 91 2.89 -9.77 -10.66
C GLU A 91 1.63 -9.47 -11.50
N ARG A 92 1.40 -10.27 -12.56
CA ARG A 92 0.19 -10.14 -13.39
C ARG A 92 -1.08 -10.47 -12.63
N GLY A 93 -1.00 -11.36 -11.63
CA GLY A 93 -2.11 -11.66 -10.72
C GLY A 93 -2.54 -10.43 -9.92
N LEU A 94 -1.58 -9.73 -9.32
CA LEU A 94 -1.84 -8.48 -8.58
C LEU A 94 -2.36 -7.36 -9.49
N LEU A 95 -1.77 -7.19 -10.68
CA LEU A 95 -2.24 -6.18 -11.63
C LEU A 95 -3.66 -6.46 -12.12
N ARG A 96 -4.04 -7.74 -12.28
CA ARG A 96 -5.41 -8.15 -12.60
C ARG A 96 -6.37 -7.81 -11.46
N LEU A 97 -6.03 -8.13 -10.20
CA LEU A 97 -6.84 -7.76 -9.03
C LEU A 97 -7.10 -6.25 -9.02
N ARG A 98 -6.06 -5.42 -9.15
CA ARG A 98 -6.18 -3.96 -9.13
C ARG A 98 -7.09 -3.44 -10.26
N LYS A 99 -6.94 -4.01 -11.46
CA LYS A 99 -7.72 -3.60 -12.65
C LYS A 99 -9.18 -4.04 -12.55
N ASP A 100 -9.44 -5.34 -12.30
CA ASP A 100 -10.78 -5.91 -12.36
C ASP A 100 -11.65 -5.48 -11.15
N MET A 101 -11.02 -5.08 -10.04
CA MET A 101 -11.69 -4.47 -8.88
C MET A 101 -11.77 -2.93 -8.99
N ASP A 102 -11.24 -2.31 -10.05
CA ASP A 102 -11.13 -0.85 -10.26
C ASP A 102 -10.53 -0.10 -9.05
N LEU A 103 -9.38 -0.57 -8.56
CA LEU A 103 -8.69 -0.01 -7.40
C LEU A 103 -7.79 1.16 -7.83
N PHE A 104 -8.35 2.33 -7.98
CA PHE A 104 -7.65 3.48 -8.57
C PHE A 104 -6.85 4.33 -7.60
N ALA A 105 -7.17 4.31 -6.30
CA ALA A 105 -6.49 5.13 -5.28
C ALA A 105 -5.63 4.25 -4.38
N ASN A 106 -4.31 4.31 -4.53
CA ASN A 106 -3.37 3.61 -3.67
C ASN A 106 -2.85 4.53 -2.58
N LEU A 107 -3.17 4.20 -1.34
CA LEU A 107 -2.79 4.92 -0.13
C LEU A 107 -1.50 4.32 0.42
N ARG A 108 -0.46 5.13 0.52
CA ARG A 108 0.87 4.77 1.04
C ARG A 108 1.26 5.72 2.17
N PRO A 109 0.94 5.40 3.43
CA PRO A 109 1.37 6.19 4.56
C PRO A 109 2.88 6.04 4.76
N ALA A 110 3.56 7.16 5.04
CA ALA A 110 4.95 7.19 5.47
C ALA A 110 5.01 7.86 6.84
N MET A 111 5.04 7.02 7.87
CA MET A 111 5.04 7.43 9.27
C MET A 111 6.26 6.87 9.98
N VAL A 112 6.95 7.70 10.75
CA VAL A 112 8.09 7.28 11.56
C VAL A 112 7.64 7.00 12.98
N PHE A 113 7.65 5.73 13.35
CA PHE A 113 7.36 5.31 14.71
C PHE A 113 8.44 5.82 15.68
N ARG A 114 8.02 6.43 16.78
CA ARG A 114 8.95 6.99 17.78
C ARG A 114 10.06 6.03 18.22
N PRO A 115 9.78 4.73 18.46
CA PRO A 115 10.81 3.76 18.83
C PRO A 115 11.80 3.42 17.70
N LEU A 116 11.51 3.81 16.45
CA LEU A 116 12.32 3.49 15.27
C LEU A 116 12.97 4.72 14.62
N VAL A 117 12.97 5.88 15.28
CA VAL A 117 13.59 7.09 14.72
C VAL A 117 15.07 6.87 14.40
N GLY A 118 15.76 6.05 15.19
CA GLY A 118 17.18 5.69 14.96
C GLY A 118 17.41 4.74 13.78
N ALA A 119 16.39 4.04 13.28
CA ALA A 119 16.50 3.16 12.12
C ALA A 119 16.56 3.91 10.78
N SER A 120 16.15 5.18 10.76
CA SER A 120 16.26 6.02 9.56
C SER A 120 17.70 6.39 9.27
N THR A 121 18.06 6.43 7.98
CA THR A 121 19.38 6.93 7.53
C THR A 121 19.49 8.45 7.55
N LEU A 122 18.38 9.17 7.72
CA LEU A 122 18.37 10.62 7.84
C LEU A 122 18.52 11.06 9.29
N LYS A 123 18.90 12.33 9.46
CA LYS A 123 19.01 12.93 10.79
C LYS A 123 17.67 12.91 11.52
N ARG A 124 17.74 12.69 12.84
CA ARG A 124 16.57 12.60 13.73
C ARG A 124 15.61 13.77 13.57
N GLU A 125 16.13 15.01 13.52
CA GLU A 125 15.33 16.24 13.39
C GLU A 125 14.53 16.31 12.08
N VAL A 126 14.95 15.57 11.04
CA VAL A 126 14.23 15.50 9.75
C VAL A 126 13.04 14.57 9.84
N VAL A 127 13.19 13.40 10.49
CA VAL A 127 12.23 12.30 10.42
C VAL A 127 11.36 12.14 11.69
N GLU A 128 11.80 12.61 12.86
CA GLU A 128 11.02 12.46 14.10
C GLU A 128 9.66 13.17 14.00
N GLY A 129 8.59 12.40 14.24
CA GLY A 129 7.22 12.92 14.12
C GLY A 129 6.73 13.05 12.66
N LEU A 130 7.42 12.45 11.70
CA LEU A 130 6.93 12.38 10.33
C LEU A 130 5.66 11.53 10.26
N ASP A 131 4.62 12.10 9.68
CA ASP A 131 3.35 11.47 9.37
C ASP A 131 2.77 12.11 8.09
N MET A 132 2.95 11.46 6.96
CA MET A 132 2.39 11.89 5.68
C MET A 132 1.74 10.72 4.94
N LEU A 133 0.83 11.05 4.03
CA LEU A 133 0.12 10.09 3.19
C LEU A 133 0.36 10.41 1.72
N ILE A 134 0.87 9.46 0.96
CA ILE A 134 0.96 9.56 -0.50
C ILE A 134 -0.21 8.80 -1.10
N ILE A 135 -0.97 9.47 -1.96
CA ILE A 135 -2.06 8.90 -2.73
C ILE A 135 -1.63 8.85 -4.19
N ARG A 136 -1.36 7.63 -4.64
CA ARG A 136 -0.95 7.29 -6.00
C ARG A 136 -2.18 6.89 -6.81
N GLU A 137 -2.42 7.53 -7.96
CA GLU A 137 -3.32 6.96 -8.96
C GLU A 137 -2.76 5.63 -9.45
N LEU A 138 -3.57 4.57 -9.58
CA LEU A 138 -3.05 3.22 -9.71
C LEU A 138 -3.44 2.52 -11.02
N THR A 139 -4.45 3.00 -11.73
CA THR A 139 -5.08 2.29 -12.87
C THR A 139 -4.87 2.97 -14.22
N GLY A 140 -4.27 4.16 -14.23
CA GLY A 140 -3.97 4.93 -15.44
C GLY A 140 -2.48 5.14 -15.69
N GLY A 141 -2.18 6.11 -16.54
CA GLY A 141 -0.84 6.59 -16.85
C GLY A 141 0.00 5.64 -17.68
N VAL A 142 1.31 5.77 -17.55
CA VAL A 142 2.29 5.08 -18.41
C VAL A 142 2.30 3.56 -18.28
N TYR A 143 1.77 3.04 -17.16
CA TYR A 143 1.70 1.60 -16.93
C TYR A 143 0.55 0.93 -17.70
N PHE A 144 -0.43 1.69 -18.17
CA PHE A 144 -1.63 1.17 -18.85
C PHE A 144 -1.93 1.83 -20.19
N GLY A 145 -1.32 2.99 -20.49
CA GLY A 145 -1.58 3.73 -21.71
C GLY A 145 -1.13 3.00 -22.99
N GLU A 146 -1.87 3.21 -24.05
CA GLU A 146 -1.59 2.68 -25.39
C GLU A 146 -1.29 3.83 -26.37
N PRO A 147 -0.45 3.62 -27.42
CA PRO A 147 0.26 2.38 -27.76
C PRO A 147 1.42 2.09 -26.81
N ARG A 148 1.73 0.80 -26.62
CA ARG A 148 2.87 0.36 -25.84
C ARG A 148 3.50 -0.90 -26.43
N GLY A 149 4.78 -1.09 -26.19
CA GLY A 149 5.48 -2.30 -26.64
C GLY A 149 6.87 -2.02 -27.19
N ILE A 150 7.47 -3.07 -27.73
CA ILE A 150 8.75 -3.00 -28.44
C ILE A 150 8.50 -3.42 -29.86
N GLU A 151 8.82 -2.55 -30.82
CA GLU A 151 8.73 -2.83 -32.25
C GLU A 151 10.11 -2.83 -32.90
N THR A 152 10.28 -3.59 -33.98
CA THR A 152 11.46 -3.56 -34.83
C THR A 152 11.16 -2.70 -36.04
N LEU A 153 11.97 -1.69 -36.27
CA LEU A 153 11.84 -0.77 -37.41
C LEU A 153 12.39 -1.41 -38.70
N PRO A 154 12.06 -0.85 -39.90
CA PRO A 154 12.51 -1.40 -41.18
C PRO A 154 14.04 -1.51 -41.34
N ASP A 155 14.80 -0.68 -40.62
CA ASP A 155 16.27 -0.68 -40.62
C ASP A 155 16.86 -1.71 -39.63
N GLY A 156 16.03 -2.49 -38.95
CA GLY A 156 16.43 -3.48 -37.96
C GLY A 156 16.66 -2.91 -36.54
N THR A 157 16.58 -1.59 -36.35
CA THR A 157 16.62 -0.98 -35.01
C THR A 157 15.34 -1.25 -34.23
N ARG A 158 15.40 -1.16 -32.90
CA ARG A 158 14.24 -1.40 -32.04
C ARG A 158 13.80 -0.12 -31.36
N ARG A 159 12.48 0.05 -31.25
CA ARG A 159 11.86 1.17 -30.55
C ARG A 159 10.96 0.67 -29.43
N GLY A 160 11.18 1.13 -28.19
CA GLY A 160 10.28 0.89 -27.05
C GLY A 160 9.34 2.07 -26.88
N ILE A 161 8.04 1.79 -26.67
CA ILE A 161 6.98 2.80 -26.51
C ILE A 161 6.21 2.51 -25.23
N ASN A 162 6.01 3.55 -24.39
CA ASN A 162 5.03 3.61 -23.34
C ASN A 162 4.32 4.97 -23.40
N THR A 163 3.01 4.98 -23.32
CA THR A 163 2.20 6.19 -23.46
C THR A 163 1.63 6.61 -22.12
N GLN A 164 1.85 7.88 -21.74
CA GLN A 164 1.25 8.48 -20.55
C GLN A 164 -0.12 9.07 -20.94
N VAL A 165 -1.20 8.50 -20.40
CA VAL A 165 -2.57 8.95 -20.66
C VAL A 165 -3.31 9.10 -19.35
N TYR A 166 -3.98 10.24 -19.19
CA TYR A 166 -4.94 10.50 -18.12
C TYR A 166 -6.16 11.24 -18.66
N THR A 167 -7.31 10.89 -18.12
CA THR A 167 -8.58 11.58 -18.38
C THR A 167 -8.97 12.45 -17.18
N THR A 168 -9.80 13.47 -17.42
CA THR A 168 -10.41 14.28 -16.35
C THR A 168 -11.02 13.42 -15.25
N GLY A 169 -11.74 12.35 -15.61
CA GLY A 169 -12.40 11.45 -14.64
C GLY A 169 -11.42 10.75 -13.71
N GLU A 170 -10.33 10.20 -14.26
CA GLU A 170 -9.29 9.52 -13.47
C GLU A 170 -8.59 10.47 -12.51
N ILE A 171 -8.23 11.67 -12.98
CA ILE A 171 -7.59 12.70 -12.15
C ILE A 171 -8.52 13.14 -11.01
N ARG A 172 -9.76 13.48 -11.33
CA ARG A 172 -10.72 14.01 -10.36
C ARG A 172 -11.10 12.97 -9.30
N ARG A 173 -11.25 11.69 -9.65
CA ARG A 173 -11.60 10.65 -8.67
C ARG A 173 -10.51 10.43 -7.63
N VAL A 174 -9.23 10.38 -8.03
CA VAL A 174 -8.12 10.20 -7.08
C VAL A 174 -7.87 11.48 -6.26
N ALA A 175 -7.98 12.66 -6.87
CA ALA A 175 -7.86 13.94 -6.16
C ALA A 175 -8.95 14.12 -5.11
N ARG A 176 -10.20 13.69 -5.38
CA ARG A 176 -11.29 13.69 -4.40
C ARG A 176 -10.93 12.87 -3.17
N VAL A 177 -10.40 11.66 -3.34
CA VAL A 177 -9.93 10.83 -2.23
C VAL A 177 -8.87 11.57 -1.40
N ALA A 178 -7.94 12.28 -2.06
CA ALA A 178 -6.91 13.04 -1.39
C ALA A 178 -7.47 14.18 -0.55
N PHE A 179 -8.40 14.96 -1.08
CA PHE A 179 -9.04 16.04 -0.34
C PHE A 179 -9.89 15.53 0.83
N GLU A 180 -10.66 14.46 0.63
CA GLU A 180 -11.49 13.85 1.68
C GLU A 180 -10.62 13.33 2.84
N LEU A 181 -9.48 12.71 2.55
CA LEU A 181 -8.56 12.24 3.57
C LEU A 181 -7.81 13.40 4.24
N ALA A 182 -7.43 14.43 3.50
CA ALA A 182 -6.79 15.62 4.07
C ALA A 182 -7.68 16.31 5.12
N LYS A 183 -9.01 16.38 4.90
CA LYS A 183 -9.98 16.91 5.89
C LYS A 183 -9.97 16.16 7.22
N LYS A 184 -9.62 14.88 7.20
CA LYS A 184 -9.48 14.03 8.40
C LYS A 184 -8.08 14.09 9.02
N ARG A 185 -7.16 14.83 8.41
CA ARG A 185 -5.77 15.00 8.83
C ARG A 185 -5.48 16.48 9.11
N GLN A 186 -4.41 17.04 8.52
CA GLN A 186 -4.01 18.43 8.76
C GLN A 186 -4.61 19.44 7.76
N GLY A 187 -5.46 19.00 6.85
CA GLY A 187 -6.16 19.84 5.88
C GLY A 187 -5.28 20.37 4.76
N ARG A 188 -4.20 19.69 4.37
CA ARG A 188 -3.26 20.14 3.35
C ARG A 188 -3.04 19.09 2.28
N VAL A 189 -3.16 19.47 1.00
CA VAL A 189 -2.85 18.62 -0.14
C VAL A 189 -1.74 19.25 -0.98
N CYS A 190 -0.74 18.46 -1.34
CA CYS A 190 0.26 18.80 -2.34
C CYS A 190 -0.02 17.93 -3.59
N SER A 191 -0.47 18.55 -4.68
CA SER A 191 -0.63 17.88 -5.97
C SER A 191 0.71 17.89 -6.70
N VAL A 192 1.20 16.68 -7.03
CA VAL A 192 2.52 16.49 -7.63
C VAL A 192 2.37 16.00 -9.07
N GLU A 193 3.00 16.70 -9.98
CA GLU A 193 2.91 16.49 -11.43
C GLU A 193 4.18 16.99 -12.15
N LYS A 194 4.19 16.98 -13.49
CA LYS A 194 5.31 17.48 -14.30
C LYS A 194 4.82 18.41 -15.43
N ALA A 195 3.96 19.38 -15.09
CA ALA A 195 3.29 20.30 -16.02
C ALA A 195 4.25 21.18 -16.86
N ASN A 196 5.48 21.34 -16.41
CA ASN A 196 6.46 22.11 -17.17
C ASN A 196 7.01 21.41 -18.45
N VAL A 197 6.74 20.11 -18.61
CA VAL A 197 7.23 19.31 -19.76
C VAL A 197 6.25 18.25 -20.25
N MET A 198 5.12 18.03 -19.57
CA MET A 198 4.14 16.99 -19.91
C MET A 198 2.73 17.60 -19.98
N GLU A 199 2.06 17.44 -21.12
CA GLU A 199 0.66 17.89 -21.30
C GLU A 199 -0.30 17.15 -20.36
N SER A 200 -0.06 15.86 -20.10
CA SER A 200 -0.82 15.10 -19.09
C SER A 200 -0.64 15.69 -17.68
N GLY A 201 0.52 16.26 -17.40
CA GLY A 201 0.80 17.00 -16.16
C GLY A 201 0.07 18.34 -16.10
N VAL A 202 -0.05 19.04 -17.22
CA VAL A 202 -0.85 20.29 -17.33
C VAL A 202 -2.31 19.98 -17.02
N LEU A 203 -2.89 18.98 -17.69
CA LEU A 203 -4.27 18.53 -17.43
C LEU A 203 -4.48 18.12 -15.97
N TRP A 204 -3.52 17.37 -15.40
CA TRP A 204 -3.56 16.96 -13.98
C TRP A 204 -3.69 18.18 -13.06
N ARG A 205 -2.82 19.16 -13.22
CA ARG A 205 -2.81 20.38 -12.42
C ARG A 205 -4.11 21.16 -12.54
N GLU A 206 -4.61 21.34 -13.77
CA GLU A 206 -5.86 22.07 -14.03
C GLU A 206 -7.07 21.38 -13.40
N GLU A 207 -7.21 20.05 -13.54
CA GLU A 207 -8.35 19.32 -13.02
C GLU A 207 -8.33 19.21 -11.50
N VAL A 208 -7.15 19.07 -10.88
CA VAL A 208 -7.01 19.10 -9.42
C VAL A 208 -7.37 20.48 -8.86
N GLN A 209 -6.88 21.56 -9.49
CA GLN A 209 -7.21 22.93 -9.09
C GLN A 209 -8.71 23.18 -9.24
N LYS A 210 -9.30 22.82 -10.36
CA LYS A 210 -10.73 23.00 -10.62
C LYS A 210 -11.59 22.25 -9.61
N LEU A 211 -11.26 21.00 -9.29
CA LEU A 211 -11.98 20.21 -8.28
C LEU A 211 -11.86 20.85 -6.89
N HIS A 212 -10.69 21.37 -6.54
CA HIS A 212 -10.46 22.10 -5.30
C HIS A 212 -11.40 23.31 -5.19
N ASP A 213 -11.40 24.16 -6.22
CA ASP A 213 -12.20 25.41 -6.22
C ASP A 213 -13.72 25.13 -6.18
N GLU A 214 -14.16 24.04 -6.81
CA GLU A 214 -15.56 23.62 -6.85
C GLU A 214 -16.07 23.01 -5.53
N ALA A 215 -15.24 22.26 -4.80
CA ALA A 215 -15.74 21.38 -3.73
C ALA A 215 -14.88 21.28 -2.47
N PHE A 216 -13.63 21.79 -2.49
CA PHE A 216 -12.66 21.59 -1.41
C PHE A 216 -11.88 22.85 -1.05
N ALA A 217 -12.46 24.03 -1.23
CA ALA A 217 -11.83 25.32 -0.95
C ALA A 217 -11.41 25.50 0.53
N ASP A 218 -11.90 24.63 1.42
CA ASP A 218 -11.55 24.57 2.83
C ASP A 218 -10.25 23.77 3.11
N VAL A 219 -9.68 23.08 2.11
CA VAL A 219 -8.41 22.35 2.19
C VAL A 219 -7.31 23.19 1.54
N ALA A 220 -6.16 23.35 2.18
CA ALA A 220 -5.04 24.05 1.58
C ALA A 220 -4.44 23.23 0.42
N LEU A 221 -4.43 23.78 -0.80
CA LEU A 221 -3.83 23.14 -1.97
C LEU A 221 -2.53 23.83 -2.37
N SER A 222 -1.53 23.03 -2.67
CA SER A 222 -0.29 23.44 -3.33
C SER A 222 0.02 22.51 -4.51
N HIS A 223 0.79 23.01 -5.47
CA HIS A 223 1.29 22.22 -6.59
C HIS A 223 2.81 22.16 -6.58
N MET A 224 3.38 21.01 -6.91
CA MET A 224 4.82 20.83 -6.92
C MET A 224 5.23 19.91 -8.08
N TYR A 225 6.33 20.25 -8.76
CA TYR A 225 6.91 19.33 -9.74
C TYR A 225 7.50 18.10 -9.09
N ALA A 226 7.40 16.95 -9.73
CA ALA A 226 7.78 15.65 -9.16
C ALA A 226 9.26 15.61 -8.74
N ASP A 227 10.17 16.19 -9.51
CA ASP A 227 11.59 16.28 -9.17
C ASP A 227 11.85 17.17 -7.94
N ASN A 228 11.13 18.28 -7.79
CA ASN A 228 11.21 19.08 -6.58
C ASN A 228 10.60 18.33 -5.39
N CYS A 229 9.49 17.62 -5.55
CA CYS A 229 8.91 16.80 -4.50
C CYS A 229 9.92 15.75 -3.99
N ALA A 230 10.63 15.05 -4.88
CA ALA A 230 11.66 14.10 -4.51
C ALA A 230 12.77 14.74 -3.67
N MET A 231 13.24 15.94 -4.03
CA MET A 231 14.20 16.71 -3.23
C MET A 231 13.63 17.09 -1.86
N GLN A 232 12.39 17.53 -1.81
CA GLN A 232 11.74 17.98 -0.57
C GLN A 232 11.43 16.82 0.38
N LEU A 233 11.14 15.62 -0.11
CA LEU A 233 11.00 14.42 0.70
C LEU A 233 12.26 14.16 1.54
N VAL A 234 13.45 14.36 0.98
CA VAL A 234 14.71 14.17 1.69
C VAL A 234 15.07 15.37 2.57
N ARG A 235 14.74 16.60 2.11
CA ARG A 235 15.18 17.85 2.77
C ARG A 235 14.23 18.27 3.90
N ASN A 236 12.92 18.22 3.67
CA ASN A 236 11.90 18.73 4.60
C ASN A 236 10.58 17.95 4.42
N PRO A 237 10.55 16.62 4.74
CA PRO A 237 9.36 15.79 4.53
C PRO A 237 8.15 16.24 5.38
N LYS A 238 8.37 16.85 6.52
CA LYS A 238 7.30 17.30 7.45
C LYS A 238 6.43 18.43 6.92
N GLN A 239 6.80 19.07 5.80
CA GLN A 239 5.93 20.01 5.12
C GLN A 239 4.69 19.37 4.51
N PHE A 240 4.76 18.07 4.20
CA PHE A 240 3.69 17.34 3.56
C PHE A 240 2.72 16.74 4.59
N ASP A 241 1.43 16.78 4.27
CA ASP A 241 0.36 16.08 4.97
C ASP A 241 -0.20 14.98 4.02
N VAL A 242 -0.80 15.40 2.90
CA VAL A 242 -1.25 14.50 1.84
C VAL A 242 -0.59 14.91 0.52
N ILE A 243 0.02 13.96 -0.17
CA ILE A 243 0.50 14.11 -1.54
C ILE A 243 -0.44 13.34 -2.45
N VAL A 244 -0.89 13.95 -3.55
CA VAL A 244 -1.62 13.25 -4.62
C VAL A 244 -0.85 13.35 -5.91
N THR A 245 -0.69 12.23 -6.63
CA THR A 245 0.14 12.16 -7.82
C THR A 245 -0.25 11.01 -8.74
N ASP A 246 0.28 11.03 -9.96
CA ASP A 246 0.07 10.00 -10.97
C ASP A 246 0.71 8.66 -10.60
N ASN A 247 0.51 7.67 -11.46
CA ASN A 247 0.95 6.30 -11.21
C ASN A 247 2.49 6.19 -11.12
N LEU A 248 3.22 6.75 -12.09
CA LEU A 248 4.68 6.63 -12.17
C LEU A 248 5.38 7.42 -11.06
N PHE A 249 5.03 8.70 -10.93
CA PHE A 249 5.65 9.53 -9.88
C PHE A 249 5.24 9.06 -8.50
N GLY A 250 4.01 8.56 -8.33
CA GLY A 250 3.53 8.00 -7.07
C GLY A 250 4.31 6.77 -6.63
N ASP A 251 4.70 5.91 -7.57
CA ASP A 251 5.57 4.76 -7.29
C ASP A 251 6.93 5.21 -6.77
N ILE A 252 7.61 6.03 -7.56
CA ILE A 252 8.97 6.50 -7.23
C ILE A 252 8.99 7.31 -5.92
N LEU A 253 8.05 8.25 -5.76
CA LEU A 253 8.03 9.13 -4.59
C LEU A 253 7.65 8.38 -3.30
N SER A 254 6.75 7.40 -3.38
CA SER A 254 6.40 6.61 -2.21
C SER A 254 7.53 5.67 -1.78
N ASP A 255 8.30 5.13 -2.72
CA ASP A 255 9.48 4.33 -2.40
C ASP A 255 10.60 5.20 -1.80
N CYS A 256 10.79 6.43 -2.29
CA CYS A 256 11.68 7.40 -1.64
C CYS A 256 11.20 7.73 -0.21
N ALA A 257 9.90 7.95 -0.02
CA ALA A 257 9.32 8.22 1.29
C ALA A 257 9.43 7.02 2.24
N ALA A 258 9.36 5.81 1.71
CA ALA A 258 9.56 4.57 2.45
C ALA A 258 10.92 4.54 3.17
N MET A 259 11.96 5.00 2.52
CA MET A 259 13.32 5.02 3.10
C MET A 259 13.46 6.01 4.27
N LEU A 260 12.56 6.97 4.40
CA LEU A 260 12.53 7.88 5.56
C LEU A 260 12.16 7.14 6.85
N THR A 261 11.36 6.06 6.74
CA THR A 261 10.86 5.29 7.89
C THR A 261 11.84 4.24 8.39
N GLY A 262 12.91 3.97 7.63
CA GLY A 262 13.97 3.04 7.99
C GLY A 262 13.77 1.60 7.54
N SER A 263 12.54 1.14 7.26
CA SER A 263 12.29 -0.21 6.72
C SER A 263 10.98 -0.30 5.96
N LEU A 264 11.02 -1.00 4.82
CA LEU A 264 9.83 -1.40 4.06
C LEU A 264 8.89 -2.34 4.85
N GLY A 265 9.44 -3.09 5.82
CA GLY A 265 8.69 -3.98 6.70
C GLY A 265 7.75 -3.25 7.68
N MET A 266 7.78 -1.92 7.70
CA MET A 266 6.91 -1.07 8.50
C MET A 266 5.81 -0.38 7.70
N LEU A 267 5.75 -0.55 6.38
CA LEU A 267 4.93 0.23 5.49
C LEU A 267 3.72 -0.56 4.98
N PRO A 268 2.52 -0.25 5.49
CA PRO A 268 1.28 -0.77 4.93
C PRO A 268 0.88 -0.02 3.67
N SER A 269 -0.03 -0.59 2.90
CA SER A 269 -0.74 0.13 1.86
C SER A 269 -2.18 -0.34 1.70
N ALA A 270 -3.01 0.51 1.09
CA ALA A 270 -4.37 0.23 0.72
C ALA A 270 -4.62 0.67 -0.72
N SER A 271 -5.22 -0.18 -1.54
CA SER A 271 -5.72 0.17 -2.86
C SER A 271 -7.23 0.18 -2.82
N LEU A 272 -7.83 1.33 -3.09
CA LEU A 272 -9.27 1.57 -2.92
C LEU A 272 -9.95 1.84 -4.25
N GLY A 273 -11.12 1.23 -4.43
CA GLY A 273 -12.06 1.55 -5.50
C GLY A 273 -13.03 2.67 -5.11
N GLU A 274 -13.97 2.96 -6.01
CA GLU A 274 -15.03 3.93 -5.74
C GLU A 274 -16.01 3.41 -4.68
N ALA A 275 -16.49 4.30 -3.83
CA ALA A 275 -17.52 3.97 -2.86
C ALA A 275 -18.88 3.80 -3.57
N ASP A 276 -19.60 2.74 -3.29
CA ASP A 276 -20.97 2.56 -3.73
C ASP A 276 -21.94 3.48 -2.96
N LYS A 277 -23.23 3.45 -3.31
CA LYS A 277 -24.26 4.28 -2.65
C LYS A 277 -24.42 4.02 -1.15
N SER A 278 -23.93 2.89 -0.64
CA SER A 278 -23.91 2.55 0.79
C SER A 278 -22.62 2.96 1.50
N GLY A 279 -21.66 3.56 0.78
CA GLY A 279 -20.33 3.92 1.28
C GLY A 279 -19.32 2.78 1.25
N ARG A 280 -19.73 1.56 0.81
CA ARG A 280 -18.79 0.44 0.68
C ARG A 280 -17.97 0.57 -0.59
N ARG A 281 -16.71 0.14 -0.52
CA ARG A 281 -15.79 0.14 -1.66
C ARG A 281 -15.03 -1.17 -1.76
N LYS A 282 -14.67 -1.55 -2.97
CA LYS A 282 -13.71 -2.62 -3.18
C LYS A 282 -12.35 -2.15 -2.69
N ALA A 283 -11.61 -3.03 -2.02
CA ALA A 283 -10.32 -2.67 -1.49
C ALA A 283 -9.38 -3.88 -1.40
N LEU A 284 -8.10 -3.61 -1.60
CA LEU A 284 -7.02 -4.54 -1.42
C LEU A 284 -5.97 -3.91 -0.51
N TYR A 285 -5.54 -4.64 0.52
CA TYR A 285 -4.57 -4.20 1.51
C TYR A 285 -3.34 -5.11 1.42
N GLU A 286 -2.18 -4.50 1.33
CA GLU A 286 -0.91 -5.22 1.15
C GLU A 286 0.25 -4.44 1.74
N PRO A 287 1.31 -5.10 2.26
CA PRO A 287 2.54 -4.41 2.60
C PRO A 287 3.21 -3.85 1.34
N VAL A 288 4.02 -2.81 1.48
CA VAL A 288 4.76 -2.22 0.35
C VAL A 288 5.93 -3.11 -0.07
N HIS A 289 6.48 -3.94 0.85
CA HIS A 289 7.58 -4.85 0.56
C HIS A 289 7.20 -5.97 -0.40
N GLY A 290 8.18 -6.53 -1.13
CA GLY A 290 8.02 -7.70 -1.99
C GLY A 290 8.10 -9.03 -1.24
N SER A 291 8.33 -10.10 -1.99
CA SER A 291 8.36 -11.48 -1.50
C SER A 291 9.63 -11.91 -0.75
N ALA A 292 10.70 -11.11 -0.79
CA ALA A 292 11.98 -11.33 -0.10
C ALA A 292 12.43 -12.82 -0.10
N PRO A 293 12.68 -13.42 -1.28
CA PRO A 293 12.91 -14.86 -1.42
C PRO A 293 14.14 -15.37 -0.67
N ASP A 294 15.09 -14.49 -0.38
CA ASP A 294 16.32 -14.77 0.36
C ASP A 294 16.08 -15.12 1.84
N ILE A 295 15.00 -14.62 2.44
CA ILE A 295 14.64 -14.91 3.83
C ILE A 295 13.34 -15.73 3.97
N ALA A 296 12.71 -16.12 2.88
CA ALA A 296 11.50 -16.94 2.89
C ALA A 296 11.73 -18.30 3.58
N GLY A 297 10.80 -18.73 4.41
CA GLY A 297 10.87 -19.98 5.19
C GLY A 297 11.81 -19.93 6.40
N LYS A 298 12.40 -18.76 6.72
CA LYS A 298 13.36 -18.62 7.84
C LYS A 298 12.78 -17.98 9.10
N ASP A 299 11.49 -17.69 9.14
CA ASP A 299 10.83 -16.97 10.25
C ASP A 299 11.55 -15.66 10.64
N ALA A 300 12.04 -14.91 9.62
CA ALA A 300 12.90 -13.75 9.80
C ALA A 300 12.28 -12.43 9.28
N ALA A 301 11.18 -12.52 8.53
CA ALA A 301 10.49 -11.37 7.95
C ALA A 301 9.79 -10.52 9.03
N ASN A 302 9.71 -9.22 8.79
CA ASN A 302 8.94 -8.29 9.63
C ASN A 302 7.44 -8.37 9.24
N PRO A 303 6.52 -8.80 10.14
CA PRO A 303 5.11 -8.91 9.82
C PRO A 303 4.33 -7.60 10.02
N LEU A 304 4.99 -6.53 10.53
CA LEU A 304 4.29 -5.33 11.00
C LEU A 304 3.63 -4.55 9.85
N ALA A 305 4.22 -4.51 8.65
CA ALA A 305 3.57 -3.90 7.50
C ALA A 305 2.24 -4.57 7.14
N SER A 306 2.19 -5.92 7.16
CA SER A 306 0.96 -6.68 6.91
C SER A 306 -0.07 -6.49 8.03
N ILE A 307 0.37 -6.45 9.31
CA ILE A 307 -0.49 -6.16 10.45
C ILE A 307 -1.04 -4.72 10.40
N LEU A 308 -0.24 -3.75 10.00
CA LEU A 308 -0.68 -2.37 9.80
C LEU A 308 -1.60 -2.23 8.58
N SER A 309 -1.43 -3.07 7.53
CA SER A 309 -2.37 -3.15 6.41
C SER A 309 -3.75 -3.66 6.88
N LEU A 310 -3.78 -4.59 7.85
CA LEU A 310 -5.02 -4.98 8.52
C LEU A 310 -5.64 -3.80 9.29
N ALA A 311 -4.85 -2.97 9.97
CA ALA A 311 -5.37 -1.76 10.63
C ALA A 311 -5.99 -0.78 9.61
N MET A 312 -5.35 -0.59 8.44
CA MET A 312 -5.95 0.20 7.36
C MET A 312 -7.26 -0.41 6.85
N MET A 313 -7.36 -1.75 6.76
CA MET A 313 -8.60 -2.44 6.38
C MET A 313 -9.72 -2.18 7.39
N LEU A 314 -9.44 -2.29 8.67
CA LEU A 314 -10.42 -2.00 9.74
C LEU A 314 -10.96 -0.58 9.60
N ARG A 315 -10.07 0.40 9.32
CA ARG A 315 -10.41 1.82 9.17
C ARG A 315 -11.18 2.12 7.89
N TYR A 316 -10.68 1.69 6.73
CA TYR A 316 -11.17 2.17 5.44
C TYR A 316 -12.29 1.30 4.82
N SER A 317 -12.33 -0.01 5.10
CA SER A 317 -13.37 -0.89 4.59
C SER A 317 -14.51 -1.12 5.58
N PHE A 318 -14.24 -1.04 6.89
CA PHE A 318 -15.21 -1.46 7.90
C PHE A 318 -15.61 -0.36 8.88
N ASP A 319 -15.01 0.82 8.78
CA ASP A 319 -15.26 1.97 9.67
C ASP A 319 -15.08 1.61 11.16
N LEU A 320 -14.11 0.72 11.43
CA LEU A 320 -13.69 0.25 12.74
C LEU A 320 -12.47 1.04 13.21
N GLU A 321 -12.66 2.34 13.47
CA GLU A 321 -11.56 3.27 13.78
C GLU A 321 -10.89 2.96 15.12
N ASP A 322 -11.67 2.58 16.15
CA ASP A 322 -11.14 2.28 17.47
C ASP A 322 -10.34 0.98 17.46
N GLU A 323 -10.77 -0.03 16.71
CA GLU A 323 -10.05 -1.28 16.51
C GLU A 323 -8.75 -1.07 15.72
N ALA A 324 -8.79 -0.20 14.71
CA ALA A 324 -7.59 0.17 13.97
C ALA A 324 -6.56 0.84 14.87
N LYS A 325 -6.98 1.83 15.68
CA LYS A 325 -6.13 2.51 16.67
C LYS A 325 -5.59 1.56 17.74
N LEU A 326 -6.42 0.62 18.21
CA LEU A 326 -6.00 -0.41 19.17
C LEU A 326 -4.86 -1.25 18.58
N LEU A 327 -5.00 -1.70 17.34
CA LEU A 327 -3.97 -2.49 16.66
C LEU A 327 -2.69 -1.69 16.42
N GLU A 328 -2.80 -0.45 15.96
CA GLU A 328 -1.66 0.45 15.78
C GLU A 328 -0.93 0.71 17.12
N ALA A 329 -1.67 0.95 18.20
CA ALA A 329 -1.10 1.12 19.53
C ALA A 329 -0.41 -0.15 20.05
N ALA A 330 -0.93 -1.34 19.70
CA ALA A 330 -0.28 -2.61 20.04
C ALA A 330 1.05 -2.80 19.29
N VAL A 331 1.10 -2.40 18.00
CA VAL A 331 2.35 -2.39 17.24
C VAL A 331 3.38 -1.46 17.89
N VAL A 332 2.97 -0.24 18.25
CA VAL A 332 3.86 0.72 18.95
C VAL A 332 4.35 0.13 20.26
N GLY A 333 3.46 -0.50 21.06
CA GLY A 333 3.83 -1.10 22.33
C GLY A 333 4.81 -2.27 22.19
N ALA A 334 4.67 -3.09 21.15
CA ALA A 334 5.64 -4.15 20.86
C ALA A 334 7.04 -3.58 20.55
N LEU A 335 7.09 -2.48 19.79
CA LEU A 335 8.34 -1.77 19.49
C LEU A 335 8.93 -1.08 20.73
N GLU A 336 8.12 -0.45 21.58
CA GLU A 336 8.54 0.16 22.85
C GLU A 336 9.05 -0.89 23.83
N GLY A 337 8.49 -2.12 23.78
CA GLY A 337 8.97 -3.29 24.50
C GLY A 337 10.32 -3.85 24.01
N GLY A 338 10.92 -3.25 22.98
CA GLY A 338 12.24 -3.60 22.48
C GLY A 338 12.25 -4.71 21.41
N ALA A 339 11.09 -5.23 20.98
CA ALA A 339 11.03 -6.24 19.93
C ALA A 339 11.50 -5.65 18.57
N ARG A 340 12.46 -6.31 17.91
CA ARG A 340 13.01 -5.88 16.60
C ARG A 340 13.23 -7.09 15.71
N THR A 341 12.65 -7.07 14.51
CA THR A 341 13.07 -7.97 13.43
C THR A 341 14.39 -7.50 12.82
N GLY A 342 14.99 -8.34 11.97
CA GLY A 342 16.34 -8.06 11.47
C GLY A 342 16.49 -6.76 10.69
N ASP A 343 15.43 -6.32 10.00
CA ASP A 343 15.37 -5.11 9.17
C ASP A 343 15.32 -3.79 9.98
N ILE A 344 14.85 -3.86 11.22
CA ILE A 344 14.72 -2.72 12.15
C ILE A 344 15.57 -2.89 13.41
N LEU A 345 16.57 -3.77 13.36
CA LEU A 345 17.45 -4.07 14.51
C LEU A 345 18.41 -2.91 14.76
N GLU A 346 18.38 -2.39 15.97
CA GLU A 346 19.29 -1.35 16.47
C GLU A 346 20.23 -1.91 17.54
N PRO A 347 21.40 -1.29 17.77
CA PRO A 347 22.30 -1.70 18.87
C PRO A 347 21.58 -1.71 20.23
N GLY A 348 21.66 -2.82 20.92
CA GLY A 348 21.05 -2.99 22.26
C GLY A 348 19.59 -3.48 22.24
N ALA A 349 18.96 -3.61 21.07
CA ALA A 349 17.64 -4.19 20.94
C ALA A 349 17.68 -5.73 20.86
N SER A 350 16.58 -6.38 21.23
CA SER A 350 16.42 -7.84 21.14
C SER A 350 15.89 -8.25 19.77
N ARG A 351 16.70 -9.02 19.03
CA ARG A 351 16.24 -9.59 17.75
C ARG A 351 15.15 -10.65 18.00
N VAL A 352 14.04 -10.51 17.30
CA VAL A 352 12.92 -11.46 17.32
C VAL A 352 12.64 -12.00 15.93
N SER A 353 12.02 -13.18 15.87
CA SER A 353 11.53 -13.79 14.63
C SER A 353 10.19 -13.17 14.20
N THR A 354 9.72 -13.52 12.97
CA THR A 354 8.39 -13.17 12.47
C THR A 354 7.30 -13.59 13.46
N THR A 355 7.35 -14.83 13.92
CA THR A 355 6.40 -15.40 14.90
C THR A 355 6.47 -14.67 16.22
N GLN A 356 7.66 -14.43 16.76
CA GLN A 356 7.85 -13.71 18.03
C GLN A 356 7.39 -12.25 17.96
N MET A 357 7.52 -11.59 16.82
CA MET A 357 6.98 -10.24 16.64
C MET A 357 5.44 -10.27 16.66
N GLY A 358 4.81 -11.25 16.01
CA GLY A 358 3.36 -11.48 16.11
C GLY A 358 2.91 -11.73 17.55
N ASP A 359 3.66 -12.53 18.34
CA ASP A 359 3.41 -12.76 19.75
C ASP A 359 3.49 -11.46 20.58
N ALA A 360 4.48 -10.61 20.27
CA ALA A 360 4.62 -9.32 20.96
C ALA A 360 3.42 -8.40 20.69
N VAL A 361 2.93 -8.33 19.46
CA VAL A 361 1.73 -7.53 19.10
C VAL A 361 0.49 -8.10 19.80
N LEU A 362 0.27 -9.41 19.77
CA LEU A 362 -0.86 -10.04 20.46
C LEU A 362 -0.83 -9.82 21.99
N LYS A 363 0.34 -9.88 22.60
CA LYS A 363 0.52 -9.58 24.03
C LYS A 363 0.15 -8.13 24.35
N GLU A 364 0.47 -7.18 23.46
CA GLU A 364 0.11 -5.78 23.63
C GLU A 364 -1.40 -5.53 23.41
N LEU A 365 -2.03 -6.26 22.47
CA LEU A 365 -3.49 -6.25 22.32
C LEU A 365 -4.19 -6.74 23.58
N GLU A 366 -3.73 -7.85 24.19
CA GLU A 366 -4.27 -8.38 25.45
C GLU A 366 -4.19 -7.39 26.63
N LYS A 367 -3.18 -6.54 26.66
CA LYS A 367 -3.02 -5.54 27.72
C LYS A 367 -3.94 -4.33 27.56
N ARG A 368 -4.40 -4.05 26.34
CA ARG A 368 -5.15 -2.83 25.99
C ARG A 368 -6.65 -3.07 25.82
N ALA A 369 -7.06 -4.32 25.59
CA ALA A 369 -8.45 -4.74 25.51
C ALA A 369 -8.98 -5.07 26.91
#